data_e474fa77deb0cb71bbe2527db6316bbe
#
_entry.id   e474fa77deb0cb71bbe2527db6316bbe
#
_cell.length_a   1.000
_cell.length_b   1.000
_cell.length_c   1.000
_cell.angle_alpha   90.00
_cell.angle_beta   90.00
_cell.angle_gamma   90.00
#
_symmetry.space_group_name_H-M   'P 1'
#
loop_
_entity.id
_entity.type
_entity.pdbx_description
1 polymer ?
#
loop_
_entity_poly.entity_id
_entity_poly.type
_entity_poly.pdbx_seq_one_letter_code
_entity_poly.pdbx_strand_id
1 'polypeptide(L)'
;MDPLSAASKIAGSGLEVQSTRLRVVSENIANARSTGDTPGADPYRRKTVTFGSELDRVSGVERVTVKKLGVDRGDFVNEYDPGNPAADTNGMVKMPNVNILIEMADMREANRSYDANLQVIRQTRDLVASTIDLLKASQ
;
A
#
# COMPACT_ATOMS: atom_id res chain seq x y z
N MET A 1 0.52 -2.50 -29.11
CA MET A 1 0.25 -1.25 -28.37
C MET A 1 1.48 -0.36 -28.49
N ASP A 2 1.27 0.95 -28.63
CA ASP A 2 2.32 1.94 -28.63
C ASP A 2 3.12 1.92 -27.31
N PRO A 3 4.48 1.98 -27.36
CA PRO A 3 5.33 1.91 -26.16
C PRO A 3 5.00 2.96 -25.08
N LEU A 4 4.60 4.18 -25.46
CA LEU A 4 4.22 5.24 -24.53
C LEU A 4 2.92 4.92 -23.81
N SER A 5 1.95 4.36 -24.54
CA SER A 5 0.68 3.88 -23.96
C SER A 5 0.91 2.70 -23.01
N ALA A 6 1.82 1.78 -23.36
CA ALA A 6 2.18 0.67 -22.51
C ALA A 6 2.84 1.16 -21.20
N ALA A 7 3.81 2.07 -21.30
CA ALA A 7 4.47 2.68 -20.13
C ALA A 7 3.46 3.37 -19.20
N SER A 8 2.51 4.13 -19.77
CA SER A 8 1.47 4.79 -18.99
C SER A 8 0.54 3.80 -18.27
N LYS A 9 0.17 2.69 -18.92
CA LYS A 9 -0.65 1.64 -18.28
C LYS A 9 0.08 0.92 -17.16
N ILE A 10 1.35 0.58 -17.36
CA ILE A 10 2.17 -0.05 -16.32
C ILE A 10 2.30 0.88 -15.11
N ALA A 11 2.66 2.14 -15.35
CA ALA A 11 2.78 3.14 -14.28
C ALA A 11 1.44 3.39 -13.57
N GLY A 12 0.34 3.42 -14.29
CA GLY A 12 -1.01 3.54 -13.72
C GLY A 12 -1.36 2.38 -12.80
N SER A 13 -1.06 1.15 -13.19
CA SER A 13 -1.24 -0.02 -12.31
C SER A 13 -0.34 0.04 -11.07
N GLY A 14 0.88 0.56 -11.22
CA GLY A 14 1.78 0.82 -10.08
C GLY A 14 1.21 1.85 -9.10
N LEU A 15 0.58 2.92 -9.57
CA LEU A 15 -0.11 3.90 -8.73
C LEU A 15 -1.24 3.27 -7.91
N GLU A 16 -2.08 2.46 -8.53
CA GLU A 16 -3.20 1.77 -7.88
C GLU A 16 -2.71 0.85 -6.75
N VAL A 17 -1.69 0.07 -7.03
CA VAL A 17 -1.09 -0.86 -6.08
C VAL A 17 -0.45 -0.11 -4.90
N GLN A 18 0.31 0.95 -5.16
CA GLN A 18 0.93 1.74 -4.10
C GLN A 18 -0.10 2.54 -3.29
N SER A 19 -1.18 2.99 -3.91
CA SER A 19 -2.31 3.61 -3.19
C SER A 19 -2.95 2.63 -2.20
N THR A 20 -3.16 1.39 -2.61
CA THR A 20 -3.66 0.33 -1.72
C THR A 20 -2.68 0.04 -0.59
N ARG A 21 -1.38 -0.05 -0.88
CA ARG A 21 -0.35 -0.23 0.13
C ARG A 21 -0.34 0.91 1.15
N LEU A 22 -0.39 2.15 0.69
CA LEU A 22 -0.46 3.35 1.56
C LEU A 22 -1.67 3.30 2.49
N ARG A 23 -2.84 2.91 1.98
CA ARG A 23 -4.05 2.75 2.79
C ARG A 23 -3.85 1.70 3.88
N VAL A 24 -3.34 0.52 3.55
CA VAL A 24 -3.11 -0.57 4.51
C VAL A 24 -2.10 -0.16 5.58
N VAL A 25 -0.99 0.44 5.20
CA VAL A 25 0.05 0.92 6.13
C VAL A 25 -0.50 2.02 7.04
N SER A 26 -1.28 2.95 6.51
CA SER A 26 -1.93 4.01 7.29
C SER A 26 -2.92 3.44 8.31
N GLU A 27 -3.71 2.44 7.94
CA GLU A 27 -4.60 1.73 8.86
C GLU A 27 -3.82 1.03 9.97
N ASN A 28 -2.70 0.37 9.65
CA ASN A 28 -1.85 -0.28 10.63
C ASN A 28 -1.26 0.73 11.63
N ILE A 29 -0.75 1.86 11.16
CA ILE A 29 -0.21 2.92 12.02
C ILE A 29 -1.32 3.50 12.91
N ALA A 30 -2.47 3.83 12.34
CA ALA A 30 -3.60 4.40 13.09
C ALA A 30 -4.10 3.46 14.20
N ASN A 31 -4.00 2.15 13.98
CA ASN A 31 -4.49 1.13 14.91
C ASN A 31 -3.36 0.42 15.69
N ALA A 32 -2.15 0.96 15.68
CA ALA A 32 -0.99 0.33 16.33
C ALA A 32 -1.14 0.14 17.85
N ARG A 33 -2.08 0.84 18.46
CA ARG A 33 -2.43 0.73 19.88
C ARG A 33 -3.90 0.42 20.14
N SER A 34 -4.63 -0.02 19.12
CA SER A 34 -6.06 -0.35 19.24
C SER A 34 -6.25 -1.73 19.88
N THR A 35 -6.73 -1.73 21.10
CA THR A 35 -7.00 -2.92 21.92
C THR A 35 -8.49 -3.29 21.89
N GLY A 36 -8.82 -4.50 22.39
CA GLY A 36 -10.21 -4.91 22.55
C GLY A 36 -10.91 -4.18 23.71
N ASP A 37 -12.23 -4.36 23.79
CA ASP A 37 -13.09 -3.69 24.78
C ASP A 37 -13.44 -4.55 25.98
N THR A 38 -13.04 -5.81 25.98
CA THR A 38 -13.32 -6.79 27.03
C THR A 38 -12.03 -7.45 27.52
N PRO A 39 -11.99 -7.88 28.82
CA PRO A 39 -10.81 -8.53 29.38
C PRO A 39 -10.34 -9.75 28.54
N GLY A 40 -9.07 -9.75 28.17
CA GLY A 40 -8.45 -10.81 27.37
C GLY A 40 -8.81 -10.81 25.89
N ALA A 41 -9.56 -9.81 25.41
CA ALA A 41 -9.91 -9.69 24.00
C ALA A 41 -8.67 -9.44 23.11
N ASP A 42 -8.73 -9.94 21.87
CA ASP A 42 -7.69 -9.71 20.88
C ASP A 42 -7.69 -8.25 20.41
N PRO A 43 -6.51 -7.65 20.20
CA PRO A 43 -6.36 -6.31 19.67
C PRO A 43 -6.54 -6.28 18.15
N TYR A 44 -6.38 -5.09 17.57
CA TYR A 44 -6.20 -4.96 16.12
C TYR A 44 -5.05 -5.84 15.64
N ARG A 45 -5.24 -6.51 14.52
CA ARG A 45 -4.21 -7.33 13.87
C ARG A 45 -3.69 -6.62 12.63
N ARG A 46 -2.38 -6.59 12.49
CA ARG A 46 -1.70 -5.98 11.35
C ARG A 46 -2.26 -6.50 10.03
N LYS A 47 -2.69 -5.61 9.15
CA LYS A 47 -3.09 -5.96 7.79
C LYS A 47 -1.88 -6.07 6.87
N THR A 48 -1.96 -6.96 5.91
CA THR A 48 -0.93 -7.21 4.91
C THR A 48 -1.50 -7.07 3.50
N VAL A 49 -0.64 -6.70 2.56
CA VAL A 49 -0.96 -6.64 1.14
C VAL A 49 0.09 -7.41 0.36
N THR A 50 -0.35 -8.26 -0.56
CA THR A 50 0.51 -9.03 -1.45
C THR A 50 0.26 -8.59 -2.87
N PHE A 51 1.33 -8.29 -3.60
CA PHE A 51 1.29 -7.90 -5.00
C PHE A 51 1.56 -9.10 -5.91
N GLY A 52 1.10 -8.97 -7.15
CA GLY A 52 1.40 -9.91 -8.21
C GLY A 52 1.41 -9.20 -9.55
N SER A 53 1.78 -9.90 -10.60
CA SER A 53 1.65 -9.42 -11.96
C SER A 53 0.54 -10.16 -12.70
N GLU A 54 -0.11 -9.47 -13.61
CA GLU A 54 -1.17 -10.01 -14.46
C GLU A 54 -1.00 -9.49 -15.88
N LEU A 55 -1.02 -10.42 -16.83
CA LEU A 55 -0.96 -10.09 -18.23
C LEU A 55 -2.35 -9.60 -18.74
N ASP A 56 -2.43 -8.34 -19.09
CA ASP A 56 -3.60 -7.80 -19.82
C ASP A 56 -3.58 -8.35 -21.26
N ARG A 57 -4.41 -9.34 -21.51
CA ARG A 57 -4.48 -10.03 -22.81
C ARG A 57 -4.93 -9.13 -23.96
N VAL A 58 -5.63 -8.04 -23.67
CA VAL A 58 -6.08 -7.08 -24.70
C VAL A 58 -4.93 -6.20 -25.15
N SER A 59 -4.14 -5.74 -24.21
CA SER A 59 -3.00 -4.84 -24.49
C SER A 59 -1.66 -5.55 -24.65
N GLY A 60 -1.56 -6.81 -24.23
CA GLY A 60 -0.31 -7.56 -24.20
C GLY A 60 0.70 -7.04 -23.15
N VAL A 61 0.25 -6.22 -22.21
CA VAL A 61 1.09 -5.59 -21.20
C VAL A 61 0.92 -6.29 -19.85
N GLU A 62 2.02 -6.59 -19.20
CA GLU A 62 2.04 -7.09 -17.83
C GLU A 62 1.85 -5.94 -16.85
N ARG A 63 0.82 -6.02 -16.01
CA ARG A 63 0.46 -5.01 -15.01
C ARG A 63 0.69 -5.54 -13.61
N VAL A 64 1.02 -4.65 -12.68
CA VAL A 64 1.04 -4.99 -11.25
C VAL A 64 -0.37 -4.93 -10.69
N THR A 65 -0.73 -5.91 -9.87
CA THR A 65 -2.05 -6.00 -9.24
C THR A 65 -1.93 -6.34 -7.76
N VAL A 66 -2.96 -6.00 -6.99
CA VAL A 66 -3.11 -6.48 -5.62
C VAL A 66 -3.65 -7.90 -5.67
N LYS A 67 -2.82 -8.85 -5.29
CA LYS A 67 -3.16 -10.27 -5.35
C LYS A 67 -3.99 -10.72 -4.15
N LYS A 68 -3.65 -10.19 -2.96
CA LYS A 68 -4.31 -10.56 -1.71
C LYS A 68 -4.19 -9.44 -0.68
N LEU A 69 -5.30 -9.18 0.01
CA LEU A 69 -5.33 -8.49 1.30
C LEU A 69 -5.50 -9.54 2.40
N GLY A 70 -4.70 -9.47 3.42
CA GLY A 70 -4.71 -10.44 4.52
C GLY A 70 -4.37 -9.81 5.85
N VAL A 71 -4.09 -10.66 6.82
CA VAL A 71 -3.64 -10.25 8.14
C VAL A 71 -2.38 -11.01 8.52
N ASP A 72 -1.51 -10.35 9.27
CA ASP A 72 -0.34 -10.98 9.86
C ASP A 72 -0.78 -11.81 11.07
N ARG A 73 -0.50 -13.11 11.03
CA ARG A 73 -0.86 -14.06 12.10
C ARG A 73 0.22 -14.20 13.17
N GLY A 74 1.22 -13.33 13.17
CA GLY A 74 2.23 -13.27 14.21
C GLY A 74 1.65 -12.97 15.58
N ASP A 75 2.44 -13.24 16.61
CA ASP A 75 2.03 -13.07 17.99
C ASP A 75 1.82 -11.59 18.33
N PHE A 76 0.86 -11.34 19.23
CA PHE A 76 0.66 -10.04 19.83
C PHE A 76 1.74 -9.74 20.88
N VAL A 77 1.98 -8.46 21.12
CA VAL A 77 2.85 -8.00 22.21
C VAL A 77 2.01 -7.83 23.47
N ASN A 78 2.47 -8.36 24.60
CA ASN A 78 1.83 -8.15 25.89
C ASN A 78 2.43 -6.93 26.59
N GLU A 79 1.55 -6.06 27.07
CA GLU A 79 1.93 -4.85 27.82
C GLU A 79 1.16 -4.81 29.14
N TYR A 80 1.82 -4.39 30.23
CA TYR A 80 1.16 -4.23 31.51
C TYR A 80 0.41 -2.89 31.57
N ASP A 81 -0.90 -2.97 31.56
CA ASP A 81 -1.80 -1.81 31.65
C ASP A 81 -3.11 -2.23 32.34
N PRO A 82 -3.11 -2.30 33.68
CA PRO A 82 -4.26 -2.81 34.44
C PRO A 82 -5.51 -1.89 34.36
N GLY A 83 -5.34 -0.64 33.94
CA GLY A 83 -6.44 0.31 33.72
C GLY A 83 -7.16 0.15 32.38
N ASN A 84 -6.65 -0.71 31.51
CA ASN A 84 -7.23 -0.92 30.18
C ASN A 84 -8.42 -1.87 30.23
N PRO A 85 -9.54 -1.61 29.54
CA PRO A 85 -10.69 -2.51 29.49
C PRO A 85 -10.36 -3.92 28.97
N ALA A 86 -9.31 -4.06 28.18
CA ALA A 86 -8.83 -5.35 27.65
C ALA A 86 -7.84 -6.08 28.57
N ALA A 87 -7.50 -5.51 29.75
CA ALA A 87 -6.59 -6.13 30.70
C ALA A 87 -7.16 -7.45 31.23
N ASP A 88 -6.32 -8.48 31.30
CA ASP A 88 -6.66 -9.76 31.94
C ASP A 88 -6.57 -9.65 33.47
N THR A 89 -6.77 -10.79 34.16
CA THR A 89 -6.69 -10.84 35.64
C THR A 89 -5.32 -10.48 36.19
N ASN A 90 -4.26 -10.55 35.40
CA ASN A 90 -2.89 -10.18 35.74
C ASN A 90 -2.55 -8.73 35.35
N GLY A 91 -3.50 -7.98 34.79
CA GLY A 91 -3.26 -6.63 34.30
C GLY A 91 -2.53 -6.55 32.97
N MET A 92 -2.43 -7.66 32.25
CA MET A 92 -1.76 -7.72 30.95
C MET A 92 -2.75 -7.51 29.82
N VAL A 93 -2.35 -6.70 28.84
CA VAL A 93 -3.12 -6.37 27.63
C VAL A 93 -2.36 -6.88 26.42
N LYS A 94 -3.07 -7.53 25.50
CA LYS A 94 -2.54 -7.85 24.19
C LYS A 94 -2.56 -6.60 23.32
N MET A 95 -1.39 -6.20 22.82
CA MET A 95 -1.22 -5.08 21.91
C MET A 95 -1.13 -5.57 20.47
N PRO A 96 -1.50 -4.75 19.48
CA PRO A 96 -1.39 -5.11 18.07
C PRO A 96 0.03 -5.52 17.67
N ASN A 97 0.14 -6.48 16.75
CA ASN A 97 1.40 -6.93 16.17
C ASN A 97 1.92 -5.95 15.08
N VAL A 98 1.83 -4.67 15.36
CA VAL A 98 2.26 -3.57 14.48
C VAL A 98 3.54 -2.94 15.02
N ASN A 99 4.58 -2.89 14.20
CA ASN A 99 5.77 -2.09 14.49
C ASN A 99 5.70 -0.78 13.73
N ILE A 100 5.43 0.31 14.44
CA ILE A 100 5.23 1.65 13.86
C ILE A 100 6.43 2.09 13.01
N LEU A 101 7.66 1.80 13.43
CA LEU A 101 8.85 2.20 12.69
C LEU A 101 8.96 1.48 11.34
N ILE A 102 8.62 0.19 11.30
CA ILE A 102 8.59 -0.60 10.07
C ILE A 102 7.47 -0.09 9.15
N GLU A 103 6.28 0.16 9.68
CA GLU A 103 5.16 0.69 8.90
C GLU A 103 5.48 2.10 8.35
N MET A 104 6.15 2.96 9.12
CA MET A 104 6.57 4.28 8.64
C MET A 104 7.62 4.19 7.54
N ALA A 105 8.57 3.25 7.64
CA ALA A 105 9.54 2.99 6.58
C ALA A 105 8.84 2.49 5.31
N ASP A 106 7.86 1.60 5.45
CA ASP A 106 7.06 1.07 4.36
C ASP A 106 6.20 2.16 3.69
N MET A 107 5.61 3.04 4.49
CA MET A 107 4.88 4.21 3.99
C MET A 107 5.78 5.14 3.16
N ARG A 108 6.99 5.40 3.63
CA ARG A 108 7.95 6.24 2.91
C ARG A 108 8.35 5.63 1.56
N GLU A 109 8.59 4.33 1.54
CA GLU A 109 8.90 3.60 0.32
C GLU A 109 7.71 3.59 -0.65
N ALA A 110 6.50 3.34 -0.16
CA ALA A 110 5.27 3.38 -0.96
C ALA A 110 5.02 4.76 -1.57
N ASN A 111 5.21 5.84 -0.80
CA ASN A 111 5.13 7.22 -1.31
C ASN A 111 6.16 7.47 -2.42
N ARG A 112 7.40 7.04 -2.22
CA ARG A 112 8.46 7.19 -3.23
C ARG A 112 8.13 6.45 -4.52
N SER A 113 7.62 5.22 -4.42
CA SER A 113 7.20 4.43 -5.58
C SER A 113 5.99 5.04 -6.28
N TYR A 114 5.03 5.58 -5.52
CA TYR A 114 3.88 6.30 -6.05
C TYR A 114 4.32 7.53 -6.85
N ASP A 115 5.18 8.36 -6.30
CA ASP A 115 5.70 9.57 -6.95
C ASP A 115 6.49 9.22 -8.23
N ALA A 116 7.29 8.16 -8.20
CA ALA A 116 8.04 7.68 -9.36
C ALA A 116 7.10 7.27 -10.51
N ASN A 117 6.05 6.51 -10.22
CA ASN A 117 5.05 6.11 -11.21
C ASN A 117 4.28 7.32 -11.76
N LEU A 118 3.93 8.27 -10.90
CA LEU A 118 3.28 9.51 -11.32
C LEU A 118 4.16 10.33 -12.26
N GLN A 119 5.47 10.37 -12.00
CA GLN A 119 6.42 11.07 -12.87
C GLN A 119 6.55 10.41 -14.24
N VAL A 120 6.55 9.09 -14.31
CA VAL A 120 6.52 8.34 -15.58
C VAL A 120 5.31 8.72 -16.42
N ILE A 121 4.12 8.80 -15.81
CA ILE A 121 2.89 9.20 -16.51
C ILE A 121 3.01 10.63 -17.04
N ARG A 122 3.52 11.57 -16.24
CA ARG A 122 3.72 12.96 -16.67
C ARG A 122 4.67 13.03 -17.86
N GLN A 123 5.84 12.38 -17.78
CA GLN A 123 6.81 12.35 -18.86
C GLN A 123 6.24 11.74 -20.13
N THR A 124 5.46 10.67 -20.01
CA THR A 124 4.80 10.04 -21.16
C THR A 124 3.82 11.01 -21.83
N ARG A 125 3.03 11.74 -21.05
CA ARG A 125 2.12 12.78 -21.58
C ARG A 125 2.85 13.90 -22.29
N ASP A 126 3.96 14.37 -21.70
CA ASP A 126 4.77 15.44 -22.29
C ASP A 126 5.39 15.00 -23.61
N LEU A 127 5.86 13.76 -23.71
CA LEU A 127 6.39 13.20 -24.96
C LEU A 127 5.30 13.10 -26.04
N VAL A 128 4.11 12.65 -25.68
CA VAL A 128 2.97 12.61 -26.62
C VAL A 128 2.60 14.01 -27.11
N ALA A 129 2.52 14.98 -26.21
CA ALA A 129 2.22 16.36 -26.56
C ALA A 129 3.28 16.95 -27.51
N SER A 130 4.56 16.76 -27.20
CA SER A 130 5.67 17.22 -28.04
C SER A 130 5.65 16.57 -29.42
N THR A 131 5.30 15.29 -29.53
CA THR A 131 5.17 14.60 -30.81
C THR A 131 4.02 15.18 -31.64
N ILE A 132 2.89 15.48 -31.03
CA ILE A 132 1.74 16.11 -31.69
C ILE A 132 2.12 17.51 -32.19
N ASP A 133 2.83 18.29 -31.39
CA ASP A 133 3.24 19.64 -31.77
C ASP A 133 4.24 19.64 -32.94
N LEU A 134 5.17 18.68 -32.97
CA LEU A 134 6.08 18.50 -34.10
C LEU A 134 5.34 18.11 -35.39
N LEU A 135 4.34 17.25 -35.30
CA LEU A 135 3.52 16.86 -36.46
C LEU A 135 2.69 18.03 -36.98
N LYS A 136 2.19 18.90 -36.13
CA LYS A 136 1.47 20.12 -36.52
C LYS A 136 2.39 21.15 -37.18
N ALA A 137 3.64 21.27 -36.69
CA ALA A 137 4.61 22.21 -37.24
C ALA A 137 5.17 21.78 -38.61
N SER A 138 5.00 20.50 -38.97
CA SER A 138 5.47 19.92 -40.25
C SER A 138 4.44 20.01 -41.38
N GLN A 139 3.24 20.53 -41.11
CA GLN A 139 2.17 20.79 -42.08
C GLN A 139 2.14 22.28 -42.47
#